data_e23c5b2fce84428a3c198c65e3267942
#
_entry.id   e23c5b2fce84428a3c198c65e3267942
#
_cell.length_a   1.000
_cell.length_b   1.000
_cell.length_c   1.000
_cell.angle_alpha   90.00
_cell.angle_beta   90.00
_cell.angle_gamma   90.00
#
_symmetry.space_group_name_H-M   'P 1'
#
loop_
_entity.id
_entity.type
_entity.pdbx_description
1 polymer ?
#
loop_
_entity_poly.entity_id
_entity_poly.type
_entity_poly.pdbx_seq_one_letter_code
_entity_poly.pdbx_strand_id
1 'polypeptide(L)'
;MRRWILAASLACICAIVALLAHSHPLYTTKITWSREVSRIVYNKCASCHHQGGSSFSLMSYQEARPWAESIKQQVLARRMPPWNAVKGFGDFKNDHGLTQEDIQIIAQWAEGGAPQGNPLYLPPQPDFSLVKTQNNVAERRMAISGPAILTQSVQAIAIEPTQIPSTDSLQVVAQRPDGSTEPLIWIEKFNPQFNTTYYFRNPLILPAGTKIEMVPNNGSVTLIVISPGTHRAAARL
;
A
#
# COMPACT_ATOMS: atom_id res chain seq x y z
N MET A 1 8.35 64.04 -21.14
CA MET A 1 9.20 62.97 -21.69
C MET A 1 9.87 62.12 -20.60
N ARG A 2 10.55 62.68 -19.60
CA ARG A 2 11.28 61.94 -18.57
C ARG A 2 10.43 60.95 -17.73
N ARG A 3 9.16 61.30 -17.44
CA ARG A 3 8.19 60.43 -16.63
C ARG A 3 7.74 59.19 -17.40
N TRP A 4 7.61 59.26 -18.76
CA TRP A 4 7.20 58.15 -19.61
C TRP A 4 8.33 57.16 -19.84
N ILE A 5 9.58 57.64 -19.86
CA ILE A 5 10.76 56.76 -19.98
C ILE A 5 10.94 55.94 -18.71
N LEU A 6 10.73 56.52 -17.52
CA LEU A 6 10.82 55.81 -16.24
C LEU A 6 9.70 54.75 -16.11
N ALA A 7 8.50 55.04 -16.54
CA ALA A 7 7.37 54.08 -16.52
C ALA A 7 7.63 52.90 -17.46
N ALA A 8 8.15 53.15 -18.65
CA ALA A 8 8.50 52.11 -19.62
C ALA A 8 9.63 51.19 -19.15
N SER A 9 10.65 51.78 -18.49
CA SER A 9 11.75 51.03 -17.88
C SER A 9 11.31 50.11 -16.74
N LEU A 10 10.42 50.62 -15.89
CA LEU A 10 9.86 49.81 -14.78
C LEU A 10 9.00 48.65 -15.26
N ALA A 11 8.17 48.88 -16.28
CA ALA A 11 7.35 47.82 -16.92
C ALA A 11 8.21 46.72 -17.58
N CYS A 12 9.32 47.12 -18.24
CA CYS A 12 10.24 46.15 -18.84
C CYS A 12 10.97 45.30 -17.77
N ILE A 13 11.38 45.89 -16.66
CA ILE A 13 12.00 45.16 -15.54
C ILE A 13 11.02 44.20 -14.91
N CYS A 14 9.76 44.60 -14.68
CA CYS A 14 8.75 43.71 -14.13
C CYS A 14 8.44 42.51 -15.08
N ALA A 15 8.41 42.73 -16.41
CA ALA A 15 8.22 41.68 -17.39
C ALA A 15 9.41 40.68 -17.42
N ILE A 16 10.63 41.16 -17.31
CA ILE A 16 11.83 40.32 -17.23
C ILE A 16 11.86 39.49 -15.95
N VAL A 17 11.51 40.10 -14.80
CA VAL A 17 11.43 39.39 -13.52
C VAL A 17 10.32 38.33 -13.54
N ALA A 18 9.18 38.61 -14.17
CA ALA A 18 8.09 37.62 -14.33
C ALA A 18 8.50 36.46 -15.23
N LEU A 19 9.26 36.70 -16.29
CA LEU A 19 9.80 35.65 -17.17
C LEU A 19 10.84 34.76 -16.47
N LEU A 20 11.69 35.35 -15.61
CA LEU A 20 12.68 34.60 -14.84
C LEU A 20 12.06 33.80 -13.69
N ALA A 21 10.94 34.26 -13.13
CA ALA A 21 10.23 33.55 -12.06
C ALA A 21 9.52 32.26 -12.53
N HIS A 22 9.33 32.07 -13.84
CA HIS A 22 8.69 30.87 -14.40
C HIS A 22 9.67 29.79 -14.88
N SER A 23 10.97 30.02 -14.78
CA SER A 23 11.97 29.00 -15.05
C SER A 23 12.09 28.06 -13.83
N HIS A 24 11.15 27.13 -13.67
CA HIS A 24 11.37 25.99 -12.78
C HIS A 24 12.60 25.24 -13.29
N PRO A 25 13.64 25.01 -12.47
CA PRO A 25 14.74 24.18 -12.88
C PRO A 25 14.20 22.79 -13.24
N LEU A 26 14.47 22.36 -14.46
CA LEU A 26 14.21 20.98 -14.87
C LEU A 26 15.16 20.09 -14.04
N TYR A 27 14.67 19.55 -12.93
CA TYR A 27 15.40 18.56 -12.17
C TYR A 27 15.54 17.32 -13.06
N THR A 28 16.74 17.06 -13.57
CA THR A 28 17.02 15.80 -14.27
C THR A 28 17.13 14.70 -13.23
N THR A 29 16.12 13.84 -13.17
CA THR A 29 16.20 12.64 -12.34
C THR A 29 16.87 11.50 -13.11
N LYS A 30 17.63 10.66 -12.40
CA LYS A 30 18.11 9.37 -12.92
C LYS A 30 17.06 8.27 -12.85
N ILE A 31 15.94 8.52 -12.15
CA ILE A 31 14.83 7.58 -11.96
C ILE A 31 13.99 7.54 -13.23
N THR A 32 13.72 6.33 -13.70
CA THR A 32 12.95 6.10 -14.93
C THR A 32 11.82 5.11 -14.70
N TRP A 33 10.83 5.13 -15.58
CA TRP A 33 9.77 4.12 -15.57
C TRP A 33 10.34 2.71 -15.70
N SER A 34 11.17 2.47 -16.72
CA SER A 34 11.62 1.12 -17.06
C SER A 34 12.49 0.48 -15.98
N ARG A 35 13.20 1.28 -15.19
CA ARG A 35 14.17 0.75 -14.23
C ARG A 35 13.63 0.66 -12.81
N GLU A 36 12.95 1.73 -12.33
CA GLU A 36 12.53 1.83 -10.93
C GLU A 36 11.00 1.80 -10.79
N VAL A 37 10.29 2.69 -11.49
CA VAL A 37 8.87 2.96 -11.21
C VAL A 37 7.98 1.79 -11.59
N SER A 38 8.24 1.12 -12.72
CA SER A 38 7.45 -0.04 -13.15
C SER A 38 7.46 -1.17 -12.11
N ARG A 39 8.58 -1.37 -11.39
CA ARG A 39 8.67 -2.38 -10.33
C ARG A 39 7.74 -2.06 -9.18
N ILE A 40 7.68 -0.79 -8.78
CA ILE A 40 6.77 -0.35 -7.72
C ILE A 40 5.33 -0.51 -8.20
N VAL A 41 5.01 -0.04 -9.39
CA VAL A 41 3.66 -0.12 -9.96
C VAL A 41 3.20 -1.58 -10.08
N TYR A 42 4.04 -2.48 -10.60
CA TYR A 42 3.69 -3.88 -10.77
C TYR A 42 3.47 -4.60 -9.44
N ASN A 43 4.24 -4.26 -8.41
CA ASN A 43 4.13 -4.91 -7.11
C ASN A 43 3.06 -4.29 -6.19
N LYS A 44 2.75 -2.99 -6.33
CA LYS A 44 1.95 -2.25 -5.36
C LYS A 44 0.63 -1.72 -5.92
N CYS A 45 0.55 -1.46 -7.22
CA CYS A 45 -0.60 -0.80 -7.84
C CYS A 45 -1.37 -1.72 -8.78
N ALA A 46 -0.66 -2.63 -9.47
CA ALA A 46 -1.19 -3.42 -10.57
C ALA A 46 -2.32 -4.37 -10.18
N SER A 47 -2.42 -4.80 -8.91
CA SER A 47 -3.54 -5.64 -8.44
C SER A 47 -4.92 -5.01 -8.68
N CYS A 48 -4.99 -3.67 -8.69
CA CYS A 48 -6.19 -2.90 -9.00
C CYS A 48 -6.10 -2.20 -10.36
N HIS A 49 -4.90 -1.74 -10.74
CA HIS A 49 -4.61 -0.94 -11.92
C HIS A 49 -4.06 -1.77 -13.09
N HIS A 50 -4.83 -2.76 -13.53
CA HIS A 50 -4.57 -3.56 -14.74
C HIS A 50 -5.81 -3.64 -15.63
N GLN A 51 -5.66 -4.09 -16.87
CA GLN A 51 -6.81 -4.29 -17.74
C GLN A 51 -7.76 -5.34 -17.16
N GLY A 52 -9.02 -4.97 -16.95
CA GLY A 52 -10.02 -5.81 -16.29
C GLY A 52 -9.97 -5.76 -14.76
N GLY A 53 -9.09 -4.96 -14.16
CA GLY A 53 -9.05 -4.69 -12.72
C GLY A 53 -10.14 -3.73 -12.26
N SER A 54 -10.11 -3.36 -10.99
CA SER A 54 -11.10 -2.46 -10.38
C SER A 54 -10.91 -0.98 -10.75
N SER A 55 -9.79 -0.63 -11.43
CA SER A 55 -9.46 0.73 -11.83
C SER A 55 -8.76 0.75 -13.20
N PHE A 56 -8.52 1.94 -13.74
CA PHE A 56 -7.80 2.11 -15.01
C PHE A 56 -6.38 1.52 -14.94
N SER A 57 -5.90 1.03 -16.09
CA SER A 57 -4.59 0.38 -16.17
C SER A 57 -3.43 1.38 -16.00
N LEU A 58 -2.38 0.93 -15.31
CA LEU A 58 -1.08 1.57 -15.17
C LEU A 58 0.06 0.61 -15.59
N MET A 59 -0.26 -0.42 -16.37
CA MET A 59 0.66 -1.52 -16.69
C MET A 59 1.76 -1.14 -17.69
N SER A 60 1.60 -0.04 -18.40
CA SER A 60 2.59 0.46 -19.38
C SER A 60 3.00 1.90 -19.08
N TYR A 61 4.14 2.31 -19.65
CA TYR A 61 4.58 3.69 -19.59
C TYR A 61 3.55 4.65 -20.19
N GLN A 62 2.98 4.28 -21.33
CA GLN A 62 1.98 5.09 -22.04
C GLN A 62 0.72 5.31 -21.21
N GLU A 63 0.32 4.31 -20.43
CA GLU A 63 -0.82 4.40 -19.53
C GLU A 63 -0.50 5.20 -18.25
N ALA A 64 0.69 5.02 -17.67
CA ALA A 64 1.07 5.63 -16.40
C ALA A 64 1.53 7.09 -16.53
N ARG A 65 2.27 7.44 -17.60
CA ARG A 65 2.87 8.77 -17.77
C ARG A 65 1.88 9.94 -17.70
N PRO A 66 0.70 9.89 -18.34
CA PRO A 66 -0.28 10.97 -18.26
C PRO A 66 -0.75 11.27 -16.83
N TRP A 67 -0.66 10.28 -15.94
CA TRP A 67 -1.09 10.35 -14.55
C TRP A 67 0.06 10.59 -13.55
N ALA A 68 1.28 10.80 -14.03
CA ALA A 68 2.48 10.87 -13.17
C ALA A 68 2.32 11.86 -12.00
N GLU A 69 1.83 13.08 -12.28
CA GLU A 69 1.61 14.09 -11.25
C GLU A 69 0.49 13.67 -10.27
N SER A 70 -0.61 13.12 -10.78
CA SER A 70 -1.70 12.61 -9.94
C SER A 70 -1.24 11.45 -9.07
N ILE A 71 -0.46 10.51 -9.63
CA ILE A 71 0.13 9.39 -8.88
C ILE A 71 1.00 9.95 -7.75
N LYS A 72 1.89 10.89 -8.04
CA LYS A 72 2.73 11.56 -7.02
C LYS A 72 1.87 12.12 -5.88
N GLN A 73 0.85 12.89 -6.20
CA GLN A 73 -0.03 13.48 -5.20
C GLN A 73 -0.75 12.45 -4.34
N GLN A 74 -1.22 11.35 -4.94
CA GLN A 74 -1.90 10.29 -4.22
C GLN A 74 -0.97 9.51 -3.28
N VAL A 75 0.25 9.20 -3.73
CA VAL A 75 1.21 8.45 -2.90
C VAL A 75 1.79 9.31 -1.78
N LEU A 76 2.07 10.59 -2.03
CA LEU A 76 2.52 11.54 -1.01
C LEU A 76 1.46 11.75 0.08
N ALA A 77 0.19 11.81 -0.31
CA ALA A 77 -0.94 11.91 0.62
C ALA A 77 -1.31 10.55 1.26
N ARG A 78 -0.60 9.45 0.91
CA ARG A 78 -0.87 8.08 1.37
C ARG A 78 -2.31 7.62 1.14
N ARG A 79 -2.96 8.10 0.05
CA ARG A 79 -4.29 7.66 -0.37
C ARG A 79 -4.22 6.47 -1.33
N MET A 80 -3.09 6.30 -2.04
CA MET A 80 -2.82 5.16 -2.91
C MET A 80 -1.43 4.57 -2.62
N PRO A 81 -1.30 3.24 -2.64
CA PRO A 81 -2.40 2.25 -2.67
C PRO A 81 -3.28 2.35 -1.43
N PRO A 82 -4.58 1.95 -1.51
CA PRO A 82 -5.46 1.94 -0.35
C PRO A 82 -5.07 0.78 0.59
N TRP A 83 -4.26 1.10 1.58
CA TRP A 83 -3.72 0.13 2.53
C TRP A 83 -3.73 0.75 3.93
N ASN A 84 -4.63 0.25 4.79
CA ASN A 84 -4.83 0.81 6.13
C ASN A 84 -3.87 0.21 7.18
N ALA A 85 -3.20 -0.92 6.89
CA ALA A 85 -2.29 -1.55 7.85
C ALA A 85 -0.94 -0.84 7.89
N VAL A 86 -0.45 -0.58 9.11
CA VAL A 86 0.87 0.00 9.35
C VAL A 86 1.95 -0.98 8.91
N LYS A 87 2.86 -0.52 8.06
CA LYS A 87 3.95 -1.34 7.53
C LYS A 87 4.89 -1.82 8.64
N GLY A 88 5.20 -3.11 8.60
CA GLY A 88 6.07 -3.73 9.60
C GLY A 88 5.36 -4.15 10.89
N PHE A 89 4.02 -3.96 10.98
CA PHE A 89 3.22 -4.50 12.05
C PHE A 89 2.25 -5.56 11.48
N GLY A 90 2.55 -6.83 11.74
CA GLY A 90 2.03 -7.97 11.01
C GLY A 90 2.82 -8.22 9.71
N ASP A 91 2.84 -9.46 9.24
CA ASP A 91 3.50 -9.86 7.99
C ASP A 91 2.48 -10.41 7.00
N PHE A 92 2.17 -9.62 5.95
CA PHE A 92 1.10 -9.93 5.01
C PHE A 92 1.62 -10.31 3.61
N LYS A 93 0.94 -11.28 2.97
CA LYS A 93 1.25 -11.70 1.60
C LYS A 93 1.09 -10.57 0.58
N ASN A 94 0.05 -9.79 0.75
CA ASN A 94 -0.37 -8.76 -0.19
C ASN A 94 -0.13 -7.36 0.40
N ASP A 95 1.06 -7.14 0.98
CA ASP A 95 1.41 -5.81 1.48
C ASP A 95 1.56 -4.83 0.31
N HIS A 96 0.50 -4.07 0.05
CA HIS A 96 0.49 -2.99 -0.95
C HIS A 96 1.02 -1.66 -0.38
N GLY A 97 1.31 -1.59 0.92
CA GLY A 97 1.86 -0.39 1.54
C GLY A 97 3.19 0.03 0.89
N LEU A 98 3.30 1.30 0.52
CA LEU A 98 4.53 1.87 0.00
C LEU A 98 5.52 2.15 1.13
N THR A 99 6.78 1.87 0.88
CA THR A 99 7.87 2.37 1.72
C THR A 99 8.07 3.86 1.48
N GLN A 100 8.81 4.53 2.37
CA GLN A 100 9.18 5.92 2.13
C GLN A 100 10.05 6.07 0.88
N GLU A 101 10.89 5.07 0.59
CA GLU A 101 11.69 5.01 -0.62
C GLU A 101 10.83 4.90 -1.89
N ASP A 102 9.83 4.00 -1.90
CA ASP A 102 8.89 3.89 -3.03
C ASP A 102 8.21 5.23 -3.34
N ILE A 103 7.74 5.92 -2.28
CA ILE A 103 7.10 7.24 -2.40
C ILE A 103 8.07 8.27 -2.99
N GLN A 104 9.31 8.30 -2.52
CA GLN A 104 10.33 9.23 -3.02
C GLN A 104 10.70 8.94 -4.48
N ILE A 105 10.84 7.67 -4.86
CA ILE A 105 11.11 7.26 -6.25
C ILE A 105 9.99 7.75 -7.17
N ILE A 106 8.75 7.51 -6.82
CA ILE A 106 7.59 7.96 -7.62
C ILE A 106 7.55 9.50 -7.71
N ALA A 107 7.76 10.20 -6.59
CA ALA A 107 7.73 11.65 -6.55
C ALA A 107 8.83 12.25 -7.43
N GLN A 108 10.07 11.79 -7.29
CA GLN A 108 11.19 12.27 -8.09
C GLN A 108 11.04 11.94 -9.59
N TRP A 109 10.46 10.78 -9.92
CA TRP A 109 10.14 10.44 -11.30
C TRP A 109 9.18 11.45 -11.92
N ALA A 110 8.07 11.73 -11.23
CA ALA A 110 7.06 12.67 -11.71
C ALA A 110 7.64 14.09 -11.84
N GLU A 111 8.37 14.58 -10.84
CA GLU A 111 9.01 15.89 -10.83
C GLU A 111 10.09 16.03 -11.92
N GLY A 112 10.76 14.96 -12.27
CA GLY A 112 11.76 14.90 -13.33
C GLY A 112 11.18 14.77 -14.74
N GLY A 113 9.86 14.99 -14.92
CA GLY A 113 9.18 14.93 -16.21
C GLY A 113 8.76 13.52 -16.65
N ALA A 114 8.76 12.60 -15.72
CA ALA A 114 8.32 11.21 -15.90
C ALA A 114 9.02 10.49 -17.07
N PRO A 115 10.35 10.38 -17.10
CA PRO A 115 11.08 9.77 -18.23
C PRO A 115 10.83 8.26 -18.31
N GLN A 116 10.78 7.73 -19.55
CA GLN A 116 10.59 6.30 -19.79
C GLN A 116 11.82 5.48 -19.42
N GLY A 117 12.99 5.94 -19.79
CA GLY A 117 14.24 5.18 -19.67
C GLY A 117 14.41 4.11 -20.75
N ASN A 118 15.44 3.25 -20.59
CA ASN A 118 15.73 2.20 -21.55
C ASN A 118 14.78 0.99 -21.33
N PRO A 119 14.00 0.58 -22.36
CA PRO A 119 13.07 -0.55 -22.26
C PRO A 119 13.70 -1.89 -21.89
N LEU A 120 15.00 -2.08 -22.11
CA LEU A 120 15.70 -3.29 -21.73
C LEU A 120 15.72 -3.56 -20.20
N TYR A 121 15.46 -2.54 -19.38
CA TYR A 121 15.36 -2.67 -17.94
C TYR A 121 13.95 -2.94 -17.43
N LEU A 122 12.96 -2.98 -18.35
CA LEU A 122 11.58 -3.21 -17.96
C LEU A 122 11.42 -4.65 -17.41
N PRO A 123 10.88 -4.82 -16.19
CA PRO A 123 10.58 -6.14 -15.67
C PRO A 123 9.41 -6.77 -16.41
N PRO A 124 9.26 -8.11 -16.37
CA PRO A 124 8.06 -8.76 -16.88
C PRO A 124 6.82 -8.24 -16.17
N GLN A 125 5.75 -8.06 -16.92
CA GLN A 125 4.46 -7.66 -16.34
C GLN A 125 3.87 -8.82 -15.52
N PRO A 126 3.23 -8.52 -14.39
CA PRO A 126 2.48 -9.53 -13.64
C PRO A 126 1.30 -10.06 -14.47
N ASP A 127 1.08 -11.37 -14.37
CA ASP A 127 -0.05 -12.04 -15.00
C ASP A 127 -1.18 -12.22 -13.99
N PHE A 128 -2.32 -11.59 -14.24
CA PHE A 128 -3.51 -11.68 -13.40
C PHE A 128 -4.51 -12.76 -13.89
N SER A 129 -4.25 -13.43 -15.02
CA SER A 129 -5.12 -14.47 -15.55
C SER A 129 -5.13 -15.74 -14.68
N LEU A 130 -4.07 -15.99 -13.93
CA LEU A 130 -3.85 -17.19 -13.13
C LEU A 130 -4.37 -17.10 -11.68
N VAL A 131 -4.97 -16.00 -11.25
CA VAL A 131 -5.43 -15.79 -9.85
C VAL A 131 -6.77 -16.48 -9.58
N LYS A 132 -6.95 -17.72 -10.01
CA LYS A 132 -8.06 -18.59 -9.60
C LYS A 132 -7.56 -19.85 -8.91
N THR A 133 -6.72 -19.71 -7.92
CA THR A 133 -6.41 -20.85 -7.06
C THR A 133 -7.36 -20.80 -5.86
N GLN A 134 -8.53 -21.44 -6.02
CA GLN A 134 -9.35 -21.78 -4.86
C GLN A 134 -8.56 -22.81 -4.05
N ASN A 135 -7.97 -22.37 -2.95
CA ASN A 135 -7.55 -23.29 -1.91
C ASN A 135 -8.82 -23.90 -1.31
N ASN A 136 -9.09 -25.17 -1.61
CA ASN A 136 -10.20 -25.96 -1.04
C ASN A 136 -9.98 -26.29 0.46
N VAL A 137 -9.36 -25.41 1.22
CA VAL A 137 -9.24 -25.55 2.66
C VAL A 137 -10.46 -24.91 3.30
N ALA A 138 -11.17 -25.68 4.14
CA ALA A 138 -12.33 -25.16 4.85
C ALA A 138 -11.90 -24.02 5.79
N GLU A 139 -12.18 -22.80 5.37
CA GLU A 139 -11.94 -21.60 6.15
C GLU A 139 -13.11 -21.36 7.11
N ARG A 140 -12.78 -21.05 8.37
CA ARG A 140 -13.75 -20.63 9.37
C ARG A 140 -13.47 -19.19 9.77
N ARG A 141 -14.51 -18.39 9.85
CA ARG A 141 -14.45 -17.00 10.30
C ARG A 141 -14.72 -16.96 11.81
N MET A 142 -13.79 -16.37 12.55
CA MET A 142 -13.87 -16.21 14.02
C MET A 142 -13.92 -14.72 14.33
N ALA A 143 -15.08 -14.21 14.69
CA ALA A 143 -15.25 -12.83 15.14
C ALA A 143 -14.72 -12.67 16.56
N ILE A 144 -13.94 -11.61 16.79
CA ILE A 144 -13.38 -11.24 18.10
C ILE A 144 -13.69 -9.77 18.32
N SER A 145 -14.44 -9.49 19.40
CA SER A 145 -14.84 -8.13 19.80
C SER A 145 -14.20 -7.80 21.12
N GLY A 146 -13.30 -6.82 21.13
CA GLY A 146 -12.50 -6.48 22.30
C GLY A 146 -11.46 -7.54 22.68
N PRO A 147 -10.81 -7.41 23.83
CA PRO A 147 -9.85 -8.39 24.34
C PRO A 147 -10.52 -9.75 24.57
N ALA A 148 -9.85 -10.84 24.17
CA ALA A 148 -10.39 -12.19 24.27
C ALA A 148 -9.30 -13.23 24.56
N ILE A 149 -9.70 -14.40 25.08
CA ILE A 149 -8.79 -15.53 25.26
C ILE A 149 -9.27 -16.67 24.37
N LEU A 150 -8.38 -17.22 23.56
CA LEU A 150 -8.67 -18.36 22.71
C LEU A 150 -8.85 -19.63 23.54
N THR A 151 -10.00 -20.27 23.44
CA THR A 151 -10.32 -21.52 24.19
C THR A 151 -9.76 -22.77 23.50
N GLN A 152 -9.36 -22.66 22.24
CA GLN A 152 -8.77 -23.74 21.45
C GLN A 152 -7.64 -23.21 20.57
N SER A 153 -6.70 -24.09 20.20
CA SER A 153 -5.65 -23.75 19.26
C SER A 153 -6.25 -23.52 17.89
N VAL A 154 -5.80 -22.45 17.21
CA VAL A 154 -6.21 -22.12 15.84
C VAL A 154 -4.99 -21.83 14.96
N GLN A 155 -5.15 -22.02 13.67
CA GLN A 155 -4.19 -21.58 12.67
C GLN A 155 -4.82 -20.42 11.88
N ALA A 156 -4.40 -19.20 12.18
CA ALA A 156 -4.90 -18.01 11.51
C ALA A 156 -4.16 -17.80 10.20
N ILE A 157 -4.92 -17.67 9.09
CA ILE A 157 -4.39 -17.41 7.76
C ILE A 157 -4.61 -15.97 7.33
N ALA A 158 -5.59 -15.29 7.91
CA ALA A 158 -5.87 -13.89 7.63
C ALA A 158 -6.59 -13.20 8.80
N ILE A 159 -6.58 -11.87 8.76
CA ILE A 159 -7.32 -11.00 9.67
C ILE A 159 -8.06 -9.93 8.86
N GLU A 160 -9.27 -9.61 9.30
CA GLU A 160 -10.11 -8.58 8.70
C GLU A 160 -10.63 -7.65 9.81
N PRO A 161 -10.33 -6.35 9.75
CA PRO A 161 -10.95 -5.37 10.64
C PRO A 161 -12.46 -5.30 10.38
N THR A 162 -13.26 -5.40 11.43
CA THR A 162 -14.74 -5.38 11.29
C THR A 162 -15.36 -4.18 11.97
N GLN A 163 -14.79 -3.72 13.07
CA GLN A 163 -15.19 -2.49 13.73
C GLN A 163 -13.94 -1.75 14.19
N ILE A 164 -13.74 -0.55 13.66
CA ILE A 164 -12.66 0.34 14.07
C ILE A 164 -13.25 1.43 14.96
N PRO A 165 -12.61 1.71 16.11
CA PRO A 165 -13.03 2.81 16.99
C PRO A 165 -13.00 4.17 16.28
N SER A 166 -13.69 5.17 16.85
CA SER A 166 -13.76 6.54 16.32
C SER A 166 -12.41 7.26 16.24
N THR A 167 -11.36 6.67 16.78
CA THR A 167 -9.97 7.14 16.63
C THR A 167 -9.36 6.81 15.27
N ASP A 168 -10.09 6.10 14.40
CA ASP A 168 -9.63 5.57 13.10
C ASP A 168 -8.37 4.70 13.20
N SER A 169 -8.08 4.16 14.40
CA SER A 169 -6.93 3.31 14.67
C SER A 169 -7.32 2.10 15.50
N LEU A 170 -6.72 0.96 15.21
CA LEU A 170 -6.86 -0.28 15.97
C LEU A 170 -5.57 -1.10 15.88
N GLN A 171 -4.93 -1.32 17.02
CA GLN A 171 -3.81 -2.24 17.13
C GLN A 171 -4.28 -3.55 17.74
N VAL A 172 -3.89 -4.69 17.16
CA VAL A 172 -4.24 -6.04 17.63
C VAL A 172 -2.99 -6.87 17.74
N VAL A 173 -2.79 -7.46 18.91
CA VAL A 173 -1.67 -8.37 19.21
C VAL A 173 -2.19 -9.67 19.82
N ALA A 174 -1.44 -10.75 19.61
CA ALA A 174 -1.68 -12.02 20.28
C ALA A 174 -0.54 -12.31 21.25
N GLN A 175 -0.83 -12.40 22.55
CA GLN A 175 0.10 -12.86 23.57
C GLN A 175 -0.10 -14.36 23.78
N ARG A 176 0.91 -15.17 23.43
CA ARG A 176 0.86 -16.62 23.62
C ARG A 176 1.07 -17.04 25.08
N PRO A 177 0.67 -18.25 25.48
CA PRO A 177 0.86 -18.75 26.85
C PRO A 177 2.32 -18.78 27.29
N ASP A 178 3.27 -18.87 26.37
CA ASP A 178 4.72 -18.84 26.66
C ASP A 178 5.26 -17.42 26.90
N GLY A 179 4.38 -16.40 26.84
CA GLY A 179 4.73 -15.00 27.01
C GLY A 179 5.17 -14.29 25.71
N SER A 180 5.35 -15.01 24.62
CA SER A 180 5.69 -14.38 23.32
C SER A 180 4.52 -13.57 22.78
N THR A 181 4.83 -12.45 22.11
CA THR A 181 3.83 -11.56 21.50
C THR A 181 3.95 -11.60 19.98
N GLU A 182 2.82 -11.79 19.32
CA GLU A 182 2.70 -11.78 17.87
C GLU A 182 1.90 -10.55 17.42
N PRO A 183 2.45 -9.62 16.64
CA PRO A 183 1.71 -8.52 16.04
C PRO A 183 0.75 -9.08 14.98
N LEU A 184 -0.55 -8.87 15.16
CA LEU A 184 -1.54 -9.34 14.19
C LEU A 184 -1.83 -8.27 13.13
N ILE A 185 -2.24 -7.08 13.55
CA ILE A 185 -2.49 -5.96 12.66
C ILE A 185 -2.50 -4.64 13.45
N TRP A 186 -2.01 -3.59 12.83
CA TRP A 186 -2.22 -2.22 13.28
C TRP A 186 -2.82 -1.42 12.12
N ILE A 187 -4.06 -1.00 12.29
CA ILE A 187 -4.78 -0.10 11.38
C ILE A 187 -4.55 1.33 11.85
N GLU A 188 -4.23 2.22 10.93
CA GLU A 188 -4.13 3.66 11.17
C GLU A 188 -4.83 4.41 10.04
N LYS A 189 -5.58 5.47 10.39
CA LYS A 189 -6.36 6.28 9.43
C LYS A 189 -7.30 5.42 8.59
N PHE A 190 -8.09 4.62 9.28
CA PHE A 190 -8.99 3.67 8.64
C PHE A 190 -9.94 4.35 7.65
N ASN A 191 -9.97 3.82 6.44
CA ASN A 191 -10.96 4.18 5.43
C ASN A 191 -11.81 2.95 5.10
N PRO A 192 -13.10 2.92 5.48
CA PRO A 192 -13.97 1.75 5.26
C PRO A 192 -14.17 1.43 3.78
N GLN A 193 -14.06 2.41 2.89
CA GLN A 193 -14.16 2.19 1.45
C GLN A 193 -13.07 1.23 0.93
N PHE A 194 -11.94 1.15 1.63
CA PHE A 194 -10.78 0.32 1.28
C PHE A 194 -10.53 -0.78 2.30
N ASN A 195 -11.56 -1.19 3.05
CA ASN A 195 -11.41 -2.34 3.93
C ASN A 195 -11.16 -3.61 3.13
N THR A 196 -10.22 -4.42 3.58
CA THR A 196 -9.80 -5.64 2.90
C THR A 196 -9.45 -6.73 3.92
N THR A 197 -9.34 -7.95 3.43
CA THR A 197 -8.78 -9.07 4.19
C THR A 197 -7.26 -9.08 4.07
N TYR A 198 -6.58 -9.09 5.20
CA TYR A 198 -5.11 -9.11 5.31
C TYR A 198 -4.64 -10.55 5.51
N TYR A 199 -4.11 -11.17 4.45
CA TYR A 199 -3.61 -12.54 4.51
C TYR A 199 -2.19 -12.58 5.06
N PHE A 200 -1.97 -13.33 6.15
CA PHE A 200 -0.62 -13.52 6.69
C PHE A 200 0.28 -14.23 5.68
N ARG A 201 1.55 -13.83 5.61
CA ARG A 201 2.54 -14.47 4.72
C ARG A 201 2.70 -15.93 5.08
N ASN A 202 2.78 -16.22 6.35
CA ASN A 202 2.77 -17.56 6.91
C ASN A 202 1.58 -17.69 7.87
N PRO A 203 0.84 -18.80 7.85
CA PRO A 203 -0.20 -19.04 8.82
C PRO A 203 0.33 -18.98 10.25
N LEU A 204 -0.37 -18.25 11.12
CA LEU A 204 0.02 -18.05 12.51
C LEU A 204 -0.63 -19.12 13.39
N ILE A 205 0.20 -19.88 14.12
CA ILE A 205 -0.30 -20.83 15.12
C ILE A 205 -0.52 -20.06 16.42
N LEU A 206 -1.78 -20.03 16.85
CA LEU A 206 -2.21 -19.40 18.10
C LEU A 206 -2.75 -20.50 19.02
N PRO A 207 -1.98 -20.94 20.05
CA PRO A 207 -2.38 -21.99 20.98
C PRO A 207 -3.63 -21.61 21.81
N ALA A 208 -4.31 -22.60 22.37
CA ALA A 208 -5.30 -22.35 23.41
C ALA A 208 -4.66 -21.56 24.57
N GLY A 209 -5.41 -20.62 25.14
CA GLY A 209 -4.91 -19.69 26.16
C GLY A 209 -4.22 -18.45 25.61
N THR A 210 -4.03 -18.33 24.27
CA THR A 210 -3.55 -17.09 23.66
C THR A 210 -4.53 -15.96 23.94
N LYS A 211 -4.02 -14.84 24.46
CA LYS A 211 -4.78 -13.61 24.68
C LYS A 211 -4.70 -12.74 23.44
N ILE A 212 -5.84 -12.36 22.89
CA ILE A 212 -5.94 -11.34 21.86
C ILE A 212 -6.19 -10.02 22.56
N GLU A 213 -5.28 -9.08 22.38
CA GLU A 213 -5.35 -7.74 22.97
C GLU A 213 -5.59 -6.71 21.87
N MET A 214 -6.37 -5.68 22.19
CA MET A 214 -6.75 -4.61 21.27
C MET A 214 -6.56 -3.25 21.91
N VAL A 215 -6.04 -2.31 21.15
CA VAL A 215 -5.91 -0.91 21.57
C VAL A 215 -6.43 -0.01 20.44
N PRO A 216 -7.53 0.74 20.70
CA PRO A 216 -8.43 0.71 21.85
C PRO A 216 -9.16 -0.63 21.99
N ASN A 217 -9.66 -0.93 23.20
CA ASN A 217 -10.26 -2.22 23.54
C ASN A 217 -11.70 -2.43 23.02
N ASN A 218 -12.27 -1.45 22.35
CA ASN A 218 -13.62 -1.47 21.76
C ASN A 218 -13.64 -1.73 20.25
N GLY A 219 -12.52 -2.21 19.69
CA GLY A 219 -12.45 -2.65 18.30
C GLY A 219 -12.96 -4.07 18.09
N SER A 220 -13.13 -4.46 16.85
CA SER A 220 -13.46 -5.84 16.45
C SER A 220 -12.71 -6.25 15.20
N VAL A 221 -12.30 -7.52 15.17
CA VAL A 221 -11.68 -8.16 14.00
C VAL A 221 -12.29 -9.53 13.76
N THR A 222 -12.18 -10.02 12.53
CA THR A 222 -12.45 -11.41 12.20
C THR A 222 -11.13 -12.10 11.85
N LEU A 223 -10.75 -13.14 12.60
CA LEU A 223 -9.70 -14.05 12.17
C LEU A 223 -10.28 -15.07 11.20
N ILE A 224 -9.61 -15.27 10.06
CA ILE A 224 -9.88 -16.36 9.14
C ILE A 224 -8.92 -17.49 9.53
N VAL A 225 -9.49 -18.60 9.96
CA VAL A 225 -8.72 -19.70 10.52
C VAL A 225 -9.00 -21.01 9.77
N ILE A 226 -8.02 -21.90 9.77
CA ILE A 226 -8.13 -23.25 9.24
C ILE A 226 -7.88 -24.26 10.36
N SER A 227 -8.35 -25.49 10.19
CA SER A 227 -8.07 -26.56 11.15
C SER A 227 -6.58 -26.87 11.18
N PRO A 228 -5.94 -26.99 12.38
CA PRO A 228 -4.57 -27.42 12.46
C PRO A 228 -4.36 -28.77 11.79
N GLY A 229 -3.46 -28.87 10.82
CA GLY A 229 -3.12 -30.13 10.14
C GLY A 229 -3.45 -30.22 8.65
N THR A 230 -4.16 -29.26 8.05
CA THR A 230 -4.53 -29.29 6.62
C THR A 230 -3.40 -28.90 5.65
N HIS A 231 -2.24 -28.47 6.15
CA HIS A 231 -1.10 -28.00 5.33
C HIS A 231 -0.04 -29.09 5.01
N ARG A 232 -0.36 -30.39 5.13
CA ARG A 232 0.67 -31.44 4.83
C ARG A 232 0.87 -31.74 3.34
N ALA A 233 0.14 -31.11 2.41
CA ALA A 233 0.12 -31.51 0.99
C ALA A 233 0.86 -30.57 0.00
N ALA A 234 1.43 -29.45 0.40
CA ALA A 234 2.04 -28.48 -0.54
C ALA A 234 3.55 -28.33 -0.48
N ALA A 235 4.25 -29.22 0.23
CA ALA A 235 5.73 -29.16 0.39
C ALA A 235 6.47 -30.33 -0.21
N ARG A 236 6.05 -30.83 -1.38
CA ARG A 236 6.86 -31.70 -2.24
C ARG A 236 6.38 -31.57 -3.68
N LEU A 237 7.02 -30.71 -4.45
CA LEU A 237 7.42 -30.91 -5.87
C LEU A 237 8.42 -29.82 -6.22
#